data_31ed8323c9e8fd6cd2f89a6eaa51a06c
#
_entry.id   31ed8323c9e8fd6cd2f89a6eaa51a06c
#
_cell.length_a   1.000
_cell.length_b   1.000
_cell.length_c   1.000
_cell.angle_alpha   90.00
_cell.angle_beta   90.00
_cell.angle_gamma   90.00
#
_symmetry.space_group_name_H-M   'P 1'
#
loop_
_entity.id
_entity.type
_entity.pdbx_description
1 polymer ?
#
loop_
_entity_poly.entity_id
_entity_poly.type
_entity_poly.pdbx_seq_one_letter_code
_entity_poly.pdbx_strand_id
1 'polypeptide(L)'
;MYLMVDVVVNHLATKDSPPTFSSFNPFNNESDFHPKCPITDYNNQTQVEQCWLGDDNVTLVDVNTENDDIVNTYYDWIGKLVGNYSVDGIRIDTVKHVRKDFWPKFASSSGVFAIGEVLHNDTDYVANYTR
;
A
#
# COMPACT_ATOMS: atom_id res chain seq x y z
N MET A 1 15.38 -17.75 -15.08
CA MET A 1 15.45 -16.90 -13.87
C MET A 1 14.08 -16.25 -13.70
N TYR A 2 13.53 -16.26 -12.49
CA TYR A 2 12.24 -15.61 -12.19
C TYR A 2 12.50 -14.24 -11.58
N LEU A 3 11.65 -13.25 -11.91
CA LEU A 3 11.70 -11.90 -11.38
C LEU A 3 10.52 -11.67 -10.42
N MET A 4 10.81 -11.41 -9.16
CA MET A 4 9.84 -10.94 -8.19
C MET A 4 10.11 -9.48 -7.85
N VAL A 5 9.08 -8.64 -7.92
CA VAL A 5 9.18 -7.20 -7.64
C VAL A 5 8.51 -6.89 -6.31
N ASP A 6 9.18 -6.10 -5.48
CA ASP A 6 8.62 -5.55 -4.24
C ASP A 6 7.80 -4.30 -4.56
N VAL A 7 6.53 -4.28 -4.13
CA VAL A 7 5.59 -3.20 -4.43
C VAL A 7 4.97 -2.65 -3.14
N VAL A 8 4.81 -1.32 -3.11
CA VAL A 8 4.22 -0.60 -1.98
C VAL A 8 2.96 0.12 -2.46
N VAL A 9 1.84 -0.08 -1.78
CA VAL A 9 0.56 0.59 -2.05
C VAL A 9 0.23 1.58 -0.95
N ASN A 10 0.51 1.21 0.30
CA ASN A 10 0.07 1.95 1.47
C ASN A 10 0.55 3.41 1.52
N HIS A 11 1.78 3.69 1.10
CA HIS A 11 2.37 5.01 1.30
C HIS A 11 3.31 5.42 0.17
N LEU A 12 3.53 6.73 0.07
CA LEU A 12 4.62 7.33 -0.70
C LEU A 12 5.62 7.98 0.26
N ALA A 13 6.91 7.81 -0.03
CA ALA A 13 8.00 8.34 0.79
C ALA A 13 8.48 9.70 0.29
N THR A 14 8.79 10.61 1.22
CA THR A 14 9.44 11.89 0.93
C THR A 14 10.46 12.24 2.01
N LYS A 15 11.41 13.10 1.66
CA LYS A 15 12.35 13.70 2.62
C LYS A 15 11.77 14.95 3.29
N ASP A 16 10.67 15.49 2.75
CA ASP A 16 10.08 16.72 3.25
C ASP A 16 9.18 16.43 4.45
N SER A 17 9.32 17.21 5.52
CA SER A 17 8.42 17.22 6.66
C SER A 17 8.11 18.69 7.04
N PRO A 18 6.88 19.17 6.78
CA PRO A 18 5.74 18.50 6.16
C PRO A 18 5.93 18.17 4.68
N PRO A 19 5.20 17.18 4.14
CA PRO A 19 5.35 16.76 2.74
C PRO A 19 4.86 17.85 1.77
N THR A 20 5.52 17.94 0.60
CA THR A 20 5.05 18.75 -0.52
C THR A 20 4.24 17.85 -1.46
N PHE A 21 2.91 17.81 -1.30
CA PHE A 21 2.03 16.89 -2.03
C PHE A 21 2.15 17.01 -3.55
N SER A 22 2.31 18.20 -4.09
CA SER A 22 2.46 18.45 -5.53
C SER A 22 3.72 17.82 -6.14
N SER A 23 4.66 17.34 -5.33
CA SER A 23 5.88 16.64 -5.80
C SER A 23 5.66 15.15 -6.06
N PHE A 24 4.57 14.58 -5.61
CA PHE A 24 4.26 13.18 -5.83
C PHE A 24 3.65 12.93 -7.23
N ASN A 25 3.75 11.70 -7.71
CA ASN A 25 3.18 11.24 -8.96
C ASN A 25 2.80 9.76 -8.85
N PRO A 26 1.57 9.37 -9.20
CA PRO A 26 0.52 10.17 -9.83
C PRO A 26 -0.35 10.96 -8.84
N PHE A 27 -0.35 10.63 -7.57
CA PHE A 27 -1.18 11.25 -6.52
C PHE A 27 -0.50 12.54 -6.04
N ASN A 28 -1.02 13.69 -6.43
CA ASN A 28 -0.36 14.99 -6.20
C ASN A 28 -1.21 16.03 -5.49
N ASN A 29 -2.37 15.63 -4.97
CA ASN A 29 -3.22 16.47 -4.14
C ASN A 29 -3.21 15.97 -2.70
N GLU A 30 -3.37 16.86 -1.73
CA GLU A 30 -3.46 16.49 -0.32
C GLU A 30 -4.63 15.53 -0.05
N SER A 31 -5.75 15.68 -0.80
CA SER A 31 -6.93 14.80 -0.70
C SER A 31 -6.69 13.35 -1.17
N ASP A 32 -5.58 13.09 -1.86
CA ASP A 32 -5.19 11.75 -2.29
C ASP A 32 -4.59 10.93 -1.13
N PHE A 33 -4.40 11.56 0.02
CA PHE A 33 -3.78 10.97 1.20
C PHE A 33 -4.68 11.10 2.43
N HIS A 34 -4.51 10.19 3.39
CA HIS A 34 -5.13 10.34 4.69
C HIS A 34 -4.50 11.51 5.48
N PRO A 35 -5.28 12.21 6.33
CA PRO A 35 -4.74 13.22 7.22
C PRO A 35 -3.66 12.63 8.12
N LYS A 36 -2.58 13.40 8.36
CA LYS A 36 -1.48 12.94 9.22
C LYS A 36 -1.97 12.60 10.62
N CYS A 37 -1.85 11.34 11.02
CA CYS A 37 -2.06 10.85 12.36
C CYS A 37 -1.03 9.74 12.66
N PRO A 38 -0.52 9.62 13.90
CA PRO A 38 0.34 8.50 14.29
C PRO A 38 -0.50 7.25 14.58
N ILE A 39 0.03 6.07 14.27
CA ILE A 39 -0.55 4.81 14.77
C ILE A 39 -0.14 4.66 16.23
N THR A 40 -1.09 4.79 17.14
CA THR A 40 -0.88 4.67 18.59
C THR A 40 -1.43 3.38 19.18
N ASP A 41 -2.35 2.72 18.46
CA ASP A 41 -2.94 1.43 18.86
C ASP A 41 -3.04 0.48 17.66
N TYR A 42 -2.17 -0.50 17.61
CA TYR A 42 -2.17 -1.54 16.55
C TYR A 42 -3.30 -2.57 16.69
N ASN A 43 -4.12 -2.52 17.74
CA ASN A 43 -5.36 -3.31 17.85
C ASN A 43 -6.56 -2.58 17.21
N ASN A 44 -6.42 -1.29 16.92
CA ASN A 44 -7.42 -0.51 16.20
C ASN A 44 -7.14 -0.57 14.69
N GLN A 45 -7.82 -1.48 13.98
CA GLN A 45 -7.59 -1.72 12.55
C GLN A 45 -7.81 -0.47 11.69
N THR A 46 -8.79 0.37 12.00
CA THR A 46 -9.01 1.64 11.28
C THR A 46 -7.80 2.57 11.42
N GLN A 47 -7.20 2.63 12.60
CA GLN A 47 -6.01 3.45 12.81
C GLN A 47 -4.79 2.87 12.06
N VAL A 48 -4.68 1.54 12.00
CA VAL A 48 -3.63 0.85 11.23
C VAL A 48 -3.76 1.13 9.73
N GLU A 49 -4.99 1.26 9.21
CA GLU A 49 -5.27 1.46 7.78
C GLU A 49 -5.32 2.93 7.34
N GLN A 50 -5.45 3.89 8.27
CA GLN A 50 -5.68 5.30 7.91
C GLN A 50 -4.70 6.27 8.58
N CYS A 51 -3.76 5.79 9.38
CA CYS A 51 -2.73 6.63 10.00
C CYS A 51 -1.34 6.29 9.45
N TRP A 52 -0.45 7.26 9.49
CA TRP A 52 0.86 7.18 8.86
C TRP A 52 1.83 6.27 9.62
N LEU A 53 2.56 5.44 8.88
CA LEU A 53 3.60 4.55 9.41
C LEU A 53 4.87 5.27 9.80
N GLY A 54 5.24 6.31 9.08
CA GLY A 54 6.49 7.04 9.29
C GLY A 54 6.43 8.06 10.41
N ASP A 55 7.53 8.75 10.58
CA ASP A 55 7.69 9.89 11.51
C ASP A 55 8.20 11.12 10.76
N ASP A 56 8.63 12.16 11.48
CA ASP A 56 9.13 13.39 10.88
C ASP A 56 10.53 13.23 10.23
N ASN A 57 11.24 12.14 10.51
CA ASN A 57 12.55 11.84 9.90
C ASN A 57 12.40 10.94 8.66
N VAL A 58 11.39 10.07 8.68
CA VAL A 58 11.04 9.17 7.58
C VAL A 58 9.56 9.36 7.28
N THR A 59 9.25 10.38 6.47
CA THR A 59 7.88 10.74 6.13
C THR A 59 7.31 9.75 5.12
N LEU A 60 6.39 8.89 5.58
CA LEU A 60 5.64 7.94 4.78
C LEU A 60 4.19 8.42 4.72
N VAL A 61 3.84 9.05 3.60
CA VAL A 61 2.54 9.69 3.43
C VAL A 61 1.51 8.65 3.05
N ASP A 62 0.53 8.42 3.90
CA ASP A 62 -0.47 7.36 3.78
C ASP A 62 -1.48 7.67 2.66
N VAL A 63 -1.60 6.77 1.70
CA VAL A 63 -2.46 6.96 0.52
C VAL A 63 -3.90 6.63 0.86
N ASN A 64 -4.84 7.49 0.45
CA ASN A 64 -6.28 7.31 0.68
C ASN A 64 -6.84 6.17 -0.20
N THR A 65 -6.67 4.94 0.25
CA THR A 65 -7.15 3.72 -0.44
C THR A 65 -8.67 3.49 -0.28
N GLU A 66 -9.40 4.38 0.38
CA GLU A 66 -10.86 4.46 0.39
C GLU A 66 -11.42 5.23 -0.83
N ASN A 67 -10.55 5.94 -1.57
CA ASN A 67 -10.92 6.64 -2.80
C ASN A 67 -10.87 5.69 -4.01
N ASP A 68 -12.00 5.49 -4.68
CA ASP A 68 -12.12 4.56 -5.81
C ASP A 68 -11.23 4.92 -7.01
N ASP A 69 -10.97 6.20 -7.28
CA ASP A 69 -10.10 6.63 -8.37
C ASP A 69 -8.64 6.25 -8.10
N ILE A 70 -8.20 6.38 -6.85
CA ILE A 70 -6.87 5.95 -6.39
C ILE A 70 -6.76 4.43 -6.50
N VAL A 71 -7.74 3.70 -6.00
CA VAL A 71 -7.81 2.25 -6.06
C VAL A 71 -7.73 1.75 -7.51
N ASN A 72 -8.51 2.33 -8.43
CA ASN A 72 -8.49 1.95 -9.84
C ASN A 72 -7.14 2.28 -10.49
N THR A 73 -6.50 3.39 -10.10
CA THR A 73 -5.15 3.74 -10.56
C THR A 73 -4.12 2.67 -10.16
N TYR A 74 -4.20 2.15 -8.95
CA TYR A 74 -3.33 1.05 -8.50
C TYR A 74 -3.58 -0.26 -9.25
N TYR A 75 -4.84 -0.62 -9.53
CA TYR A 75 -5.15 -1.82 -10.31
C TYR A 75 -4.59 -1.73 -11.74
N ASP A 76 -4.73 -0.59 -12.38
CA ASP A 76 -4.15 -0.34 -13.70
C ASP A 76 -2.62 -0.33 -13.68
N TRP A 77 -2.03 0.30 -12.65
CA TRP A 77 -0.59 0.37 -12.51
C TRP A 77 0.06 -0.99 -12.36
N ILE A 78 -0.48 -1.86 -11.48
CA ILE A 78 0.14 -3.17 -11.25
C ILE A 78 0.09 -4.07 -12.50
N GLY A 79 -1.00 -4.03 -13.24
CA GLY A 79 -1.10 -4.75 -14.51
C GLY A 79 -0.09 -4.26 -15.55
N LYS A 80 0.10 -2.93 -15.66
CA LYS A 80 1.11 -2.33 -16.55
C LYS A 80 2.54 -2.67 -16.10
N LEU A 81 2.82 -2.63 -14.79
CA LEU A 81 4.13 -2.98 -14.26
C LEU A 81 4.51 -4.41 -14.64
N VAL A 82 3.61 -5.36 -14.36
CA VAL A 82 3.84 -6.78 -14.67
C VAL A 82 4.02 -6.99 -16.17
N GLY A 83 3.14 -6.42 -17.00
CA GLY A 83 3.19 -6.59 -18.45
C GLY A 83 4.43 -5.96 -19.10
N ASN A 84 4.81 -4.75 -18.69
CA ASN A 84 5.94 -4.03 -19.27
C ASN A 84 7.30 -4.63 -18.93
N TYR A 85 7.43 -5.25 -17.76
CA TYR A 85 8.71 -5.78 -17.28
C TYR A 85 8.76 -7.30 -17.20
N SER A 86 7.71 -7.99 -17.66
CA SER A 86 7.61 -9.47 -17.62
C SER A 86 7.91 -10.03 -16.24
N VAL A 87 7.23 -9.46 -15.22
CA VAL A 87 7.38 -9.84 -13.83
C VAL A 87 6.69 -11.19 -13.60
N ASP A 88 7.34 -12.10 -12.87
CA ASP A 88 6.82 -13.45 -12.56
C ASP A 88 6.07 -13.51 -11.23
N GLY A 89 6.29 -12.55 -10.35
CA GLY A 89 5.62 -12.46 -9.06
C GLY A 89 5.82 -11.11 -8.39
N ILE A 90 4.96 -10.79 -7.42
CA ILE A 90 5.06 -9.58 -6.61
C ILE A 90 5.12 -9.93 -5.11
N ARG A 91 5.97 -9.22 -4.38
CA ARG A 91 5.92 -9.13 -2.92
C ARG A 91 5.27 -7.80 -2.56
N ILE A 92 4.24 -7.83 -1.75
CA ILE A 92 3.47 -6.64 -1.37
C ILE A 92 3.87 -6.22 0.04
N ASP A 93 4.41 -5.02 0.17
CA ASP A 93 4.77 -4.41 1.43
C ASP A 93 3.54 -3.96 2.21
N THR A 94 3.61 -3.99 3.54
CA THR A 94 2.64 -3.36 4.46
C THR A 94 1.15 -3.70 4.21
N VAL A 95 0.84 -4.95 3.86
CA VAL A 95 -0.52 -5.39 3.47
C VAL A 95 -1.59 -5.06 4.50
N LYS A 96 -1.30 -5.19 5.81
CA LYS A 96 -2.28 -4.94 6.88
C LYS A 96 -2.68 -3.46 7.03
N HIS A 97 -1.92 -2.56 6.41
CA HIS A 97 -2.13 -1.11 6.46
C HIS A 97 -3.05 -0.59 5.34
N VAL A 98 -3.55 -1.49 4.50
CA VAL A 98 -4.58 -1.20 3.50
C VAL A 98 -5.78 -2.10 3.75
N ARG A 99 -6.98 -1.61 3.52
CA ARG A 99 -8.23 -2.37 3.72
C ARG A 99 -8.20 -3.71 2.98
N LYS A 100 -8.70 -4.77 3.62
CA LYS A 100 -8.59 -6.15 3.12
C LYS A 100 -9.24 -6.39 1.76
N ASP A 101 -10.37 -5.75 1.50
CA ASP A 101 -11.13 -5.91 0.26
C ASP A 101 -10.44 -5.32 -0.98
N PHE A 102 -9.39 -4.52 -0.79
CA PHE A 102 -8.52 -4.04 -1.87
C PHE A 102 -7.72 -5.18 -2.52
N TRP A 103 -7.19 -6.11 -1.73
CA TRP A 103 -6.16 -7.05 -2.15
C TRP A 103 -6.60 -8.09 -3.18
N PRO A 104 -7.81 -8.70 -3.11
CA PRO A 104 -8.21 -9.70 -4.10
C PRO A 104 -8.21 -9.16 -5.53
N LYS A 105 -8.70 -7.94 -5.73
CA LYS A 105 -8.71 -7.32 -7.07
C LYS A 105 -7.31 -6.85 -7.48
N PHE A 106 -6.49 -6.35 -6.56
CA PHE A 106 -5.11 -5.96 -6.84
C PHE A 106 -4.28 -7.16 -7.29
N ALA A 107 -4.33 -8.28 -6.56
CA ALA A 107 -3.66 -9.52 -6.93
C ALA A 107 -4.16 -10.07 -8.28
N SER A 108 -5.47 -10.06 -8.51
CA SER A 108 -6.06 -10.44 -9.79
C SER A 108 -5.60 -9.54 -10.93
N SER A 109 -5.48 -8.23 -10.70
CA SER A 109 -5.01 -7.27 -11.70
C SER A 109 -3.53 -7.45 -12.06
N SER A 110 -2.71 -7.95 -11.12
CA SER A 110 -1.32 -8.30 -11.40
C SER A 110 -1.19 -9.50 -12.34
N GLY A 111 -2.12 -10.46 -12.25
CA GLY A 111 -2.12 -11.69 -13.03
C GLY A 111 -0.98 -12.66 -12.75
N VAL A 112 -0.18 -12.43 -11.70
CA VAL A 112 0.98 -13.24 -11.30
C VAL A 112 0.89 -13.65 -9.83
N PHE A 113 1.80 -14.53 -9.39
CA PHE A 113 1.91 -14.90 -7.99
C PHE A 113 2.12 -13.65 -7.10
N ALA A 114 1.35 -13.56 -6.04
CA ALA A 114 1.45 -12.46 -5.07
C ALA A 114 1.66 -13.01 -3.66
N ILE A 115 2.62 -12.45 -2.93
CA ILE A 115 2.85 -12.71 -1.51
C ILE A 115 2.86 -11.39 -0.75
N GLY A 116 2.11 -11.30 0.34
CA GLY A 116 1.99 -10.08 1.13
C GLY A 116 2.73 -10.13 2.45
N GLU A 117 3.30 -8.99 2.85
CA GLU A 117 3.82 -8.82 4.20
C GLU A 117 2.69 -8.46 5.17
N VAL A 118 2.43 -9.32 6.14
CA VAL A 118 1.56 -9.07 7.28
C VAL A 118 2.37 -9.25 8.55
N LEU A 119 3.06 -8.20 8.99
CA LEU A 119 3.86 -8.25 10.20
C LEU A 119 2.95 -8.26 11.44
N HIS A 120 2.70 -9.44 11.99
CA HIS A 120 1.89 -9.65 13.19
C HIS A 120 2.33 -10.95 13.88
N ASN A 121 2.22 -11.01 15.23
CA ASN A 121 2.57 -12.18 16.03
C ASN A 121 1.39 -13.13 16.29
N ASP A 122 0.17 -12.75 15.92
CA ASP A 122 -1.01 -13.59 15.97
C ASP A 122 -1.25 -14.25 14.60
N THR A 123 -1.19 -15.58 14.55
CA THR A 123 -1.39 -16.37 13.33
C THR A 123 -2.82 -16.29 12.81
N ASP A 124 -3.81 -16.15 13.66
CA ASP A 124 -5.22 -16.03 13.24
C ASP A 124 -5.47 -14.69 12.57
N TYR A 125 -4.80 -13.62 13.04
CA TYR A 125 -4.81 -12.33 12.36
C TYR A 125 -4.18 -12.43 10.96
N VAL A 126 -3.00 -13.04 10.86
CA VAL A 126 -2.28 -13.22 9.56
C VAL A 126 -3.10 -14.08 8.60
N ALA A 127 -3.75 -15.15 9.08
CA ALA A 127 -4.56 -16.05 8.27
C ALA A 127 -5.74 -15.34 7.55
N ASN A 128 -6.21 -14.20 8.07
CA ASN A 128 -7.24 -13.40 7.41
C ASN A 128 -6.79 -12.75 6.09
N TYR A 129 -5.49 -12.77 5.78
CA TYR A 129 -4.92 -12.23 4.55
C TYR A 129 -4.43 -13.31 3.58
N THR A 130 -4.60 -14.59 3.92
CA THR A 130 -4.14 -15.74 3.11
C THR A 130 -5.24 -16.24 2.16
N ARG A 131 -5.61 -15.45 1.14
CA ARG A 131 -6.48 -15.95 0.06
C ARG A 131 -6.26 -15.19 -1.23
#